data_45e152356edee1b62bce22144dc11b89
#
_entry.id   45e152356edee1b62bce22144dc11b89
#
_cell.length_a   1.000
_cell.length_b   1.000
_cell.length_c   1.000
_cell.angle_alpha   90.00
_cell.angle_beta   90.00
_cell.angle_gamma   90.00
#
_symmetry.space_group_name_H-M   'P 1'
#
loop_
_entity.id
_entity.type
_entity.pdbx_description
1 polymer ?
#
loop_
_entity_poly.entity_id
_entity_poly.type
_entity_poly.pdbx_seq_one_letter_code
_entity_poly.pdbx_strand_id
1 'polypeptide(L)'
;VVLDKKFGTPLITNDGVTIAKEIELDDAFENMGAQLVKEVATKTNDVAGDGTTTATLLAQALIREGMKNVAAGANPMIVRKGIQTAVDTAVAEVVKNSKKVAGTEDIARVATVSSANEEVGKLIAEAMEKVTSDGVITVEESKTAETYSEVVEGMQFDRGYITPYMVTD
;
A
#
# COMPACT_ATOMS: atom_id res chain seq x y z
N VAL A 1 -5.73 5.72 13.10
CA VAL A 1 -5.25 7.10 13.07
C VAL A 1 -6.35 8.01 12.56
N VAL A 2 -6.48 9.19 13.16
CA VAL A 2 -7.42 10.24 12.72
C VAL A 2 -6.58 11.33 12.05
N LEU A 3 -6.84 11.57 10.78
CA LEU A 3 -6.18 12.62 9.99
C LEU A 3 -7.09 13.83 9.93
N ASP A 4 -6.61 14.98 10.39
CA ASP A 4 -7.31 16.23 10.25
C ASP A 4 -7.25 16.72 8.80
N LYS A 5 -8.39 17.08 8.25
CA LYS A 5 -8.50 17.64 6.89
C LYS A 5 -8.80 19.12 7.00
N LYS A 6 -8.03 19.96 6.33
CA LYS A 6 -8.27 21.41 6.25
C LYS A 6 -9.68 21.75 5.73
N PHE A 7 -10.25 20.85 4.93
CA PHE A 7 -11.61 20.95 4.41
C PHE A 7 -12.29 19.56 4.49
N GLY A 8 -13.48 19.52 5.06
CA GLY A 8 -14.29 18.30 5.18
C GLY A 8 -14.19 17.62 6.55
N THR A 9 -14.64 16.37 6.61
CA THR A 9 -14.61 15.56 7.83
C THR A 9 -13.24 14.92 8.02
N PRO A 10 -12.79 14.73 9.29
CA PRO A 10 -11.55 13.99 9.57
C PRO A 10 -11.59 12.60 8.95
N LEU A 11 -10.48 12.16 8.37
CA LEU A 11 -10.33 10.83 7.81
C LEU A 11 -9.79 9.87 8.88
N ILE A 12 -10.53 8.77 9.11
CA ILE A 12 -10.09 7.69 10.01
C ILE A 12 -9.55 6.57 9.14
N THR A 13 -8.27 6.27 9.28
CA THR A 13 -7.62 5.22 8.48
C THR A 13 -6.48 4.55 9.23
N ASN A 14 -6.17 3.30 8.86
CA ASN A 14 -4.98 2.57 9.29
C ASN A 14 -4.00 2.33 8.12
N ASP A 15 -4.33 2.79 6.93
CA ASP A 15 -3.46 2.66 5.76
C ASP A 15 -2.20 3.51 5.90
N GLY A 16 -1.05 2.85 5.86
CA GLY A 16 0.25 3.47 6.09
C GLY A 16 0.63 4.50 5.02
N VAL A 17 0.28 4.28 3.75
CA VAL A 17 0.60 5.23 2.69
C VAL A 17 -0.25 6.49 2.78
N THR A 18 -1.53 6.35 3.10
CA THR A 18 -2.44 7.49 3.29
C THR A 18 -2.00 8.34 4.47
N ILE A 19 -1.65 7.69 5.60
CA ILE A 19 -1.12 8.39 6.78
C ILE A 19 0.19 9.09 6.44
N ALA A 20 1.13 8.41 5.78
CA ALA A 20 2.43 8.98 5.46
C ALA A 20 2.33 10.20 4.54
N LYS A 21 1.40 10.20 3.58
CA LYS A 21 1.19 11.33 2.65
C LYS A 21 0.72 12.61 3.32
N GLU A 22 -0.01 12.50 4.43
CA GLU A 22 -0.56 13.66 5.15
C GLU A 22 0.41 14.24 6.20
N ILE A 23 1.56 13.58 6.46
CA ILE A 23 2.53 14.08 7.44
C ILE A 23 3.29 15.26 6.86
N GLU A 24 3.14 16.42 7.50
CA GLU A 24 3.91 17.64 7.26
C GLU A 24 4.44 18.15 8.61
N LEU A 25 5.72 18.52 8.65
CA LEU A 25 6.39 19.02 9.84
C LEU A 25 6.77 20.49 9.65
N ASP A 26 6.67 21.28 10.71
CA ASP A 26 6.94 22.73 10.67
C ASP A 26 8.42 23.04 10.40
N ASP A 27 9.34 22.22 10.94
CA ASP A 27 10.76 22.36 10.66
C ASP A 27 11.11 21.80 9.28
N ALA A 28 11.76 22.63 8.45
CA ALA A 28 12.09 22.29 7.07
C ALA A 28 13.08 21.10 6.96
N PHE A 29 14.01 20.95 7.91
CA PHE A 29 14.97 19.83 7.89
C PHE A 29 14.31 18.54 8.35
N GLU A 30 13.49 18.58 9.39
CA GLU A 30 12.71 17.44 9.83
C GLU A 30 11.73 17.00 8.74
N ASN A 31 11.10 17.95 8.06
CA ASN A 31 10.18 17.67 6.96
C ASN A 31 10.87 16.99 5.76
N MET A 32 12.13 17.33 5.45
CA MET A 32 12.90 16.59 4.44
C MET A 32 13.05 15.10 4.82
N GLY A 33 13.30 14.81 6.08
CA GLY A 33 13.34 13.44 6.59
C GLY A 33 11.99 12.73 6.44
N ALA A 34 10.89 13.42 6.79
CA ALA A 34 9.54 12.90 6.62
C ALA A 34 9.21 12.58 5.15
N GLN A 35 9.64 13.44 4.20
CA GLN A 35 9.44 13.19 2.77
C GLN A 35 10.18 11.94 2.28
N LEU A 36 11.40 11.68 2.77
CA LEU A 36 12.14 10.45 2.43
C LEU A 36 11.44 9.20 2.95
N VAL A 37 10.90 9.24 4.16
CA VAL A 37 10.13 8.11 4.72
C VAL A 37 8.79 7.92 3.97
N LYS A 38 8.14 9.02 3.60
CA LYS A 38 6.92 8.99 2.75
C LYS A 38 7.17 8.26 1.42
N GLU A 39 8.34 8.45 0.81
CA GLU A 39 8.72 7.77 -0.43
C GLU A 39 8.78 6.24 -0.26
N VAL A 40 9.21 5.74 0.91
CA VAL A 40 9.22 4.29 1.20
C VAL A 40 7.81 3.72 1.17
N ALA A 41 6.85 4.37 1.85
CA ALA A 41 5.45 3.94 1.84
C ALA A 41 4.85 3.97 0.43
N THR A 42 5.11 5.03 -0.34
CA THR A 42 4.61 5.20 -1.71
C THR A 42 5.15 4.12 -2.64
N LYS A 43 6.47 3.89 -2.65
CA LYS A 43 7.08 2.84 -3.48
C LYS A 43 6.59 1.44 -3.13
N THR A 44 6.37 1.16 -1.85
CA THR A 44 5.81 -0.12 -1.43
C THR A 44 4.38 -0.29 -1.95
N ASN A 45 3.57 0.76 -1.87
CA ASN A 45 2.21 0.75 -2.40
C ASN A 45 2.17 0.53 -3.92
N ASP A 46 3.06 1.17 -4.66
CA ASP A 46 3.11 1.08 -6.12
C ASP A 46 3.51 -0.33 -6.61
N VAL A 47 4.30 -1.05 -5.82
CA VAL A 47 4.79 -2.40 -6.19
C VAL A 47 3.86 -3.50 -5.69
N ALA A 48 3.36 -3.40 -4.46
CA ALA A 48 2.64 -4.50 -3.80
C ALA A 48 1.20 -4.13 -3.38
N GLY A 49 0.85 -2.86 -3.26
CA GLY A 49 -0.46 -2.41 -2.79
C GLY A 49 -0.74 -2.70 -1.32
N ASP A 50 0.18 -3.33 -0.60
CA ASP A 50 0.05 -3.70 0.81
C ASP A 50 1.41 -3.64 1.52
N GLY A 51 1.39 -3.70 2.86
CA GLY A 51 2.61 -3.71 3.68
C GLY A 51 3.27 -2.34 3.86
N THR A 52 2.61 -1.25 3.51
CA THR A 52 3.15 0.12 3.60
C THR A 52 3.54 0.53 5.01
N THR A 53 2.74 0.17 6.00
CA THR A 53 3.01 0.42 7.43
C THR A 53 4.24 -0.37 7.89
N THR A 54 4.34 -1.64 7.53
CA THR A 54 5.48 -2.50 7.85
C THR A 54 6.77 -1.99 7.20
N ALA A 55 6.71 -1.58 5.93
CA ALA A 55 7.86 -1.00 5.24
C ALA A 55 8.36 0.28 5.90
N THR A 56 7.45 1.15 6.34
CA THR A 56 7.77 2.38 7.07
C THR A 56 8.44 2.07 8.41
N LEU A 57 7.92 1.10 9.15
CA LEU A 57 8.51 0.65 10.42
C LEU A 57 9.92 0.08 10.23
N LEU A 58 10.12 -0.75 9.21
CA LEU A 58 11.43 -1.30 8.86
C LEU A 58 12.42 -0.19 8.46
N ALA A 59 11.98 0.78 7.68
CA ALA A 59 12.80 1.95 7.33
C ALA A 59 13.24 2.71 8.59
N GLN A 60 12.33 2.97 9.53
CA GLN A 60 12.65 3.61 10.81
C GLN A 60 13.70 2.80 11.58
N ALA A 61 13.54 1.49 11.69
CA ALA A 61 14.47 0.63 12.43
C ALA A 61 15.87 0.64 11.78
N LEU A 62 15.94 0.51 10.46
CA LEU A 62 17.19 0.54 9.70
C LEU A 62 17.91 1.90 9.85
N ILE A 63 17.17 3.00 9.75
CA ILE A 63 17.73 4.34 9.91
C ILE A 63 18.30 4.51 11.34
N ARG A 64 17.51 4.16 12.36
CA ARG A 64 17.95 4.31 13.75
C ARG A 64 19.21 3.50 14.08
N GLU A 65 19.28 2.25 13.65
CA GLU A 65 20.46 1.41 13.87
C GLU A 65 21.65 1.84 13.00
N GLY A 66 21.40 2.22 11.75
CA GLY A 66 22.42 2.76 10.87
C GLY A 66 23.06 4.04 11.41
N MET A 67 22.24 4.97 11.89
CA MET A 67 22.71 6.24 12.46
C MET A 67 23.56 6.05 13.71
N LYS A 68 23.23 5.08 14.59
CA LYS A 68 24.07 4.76 15.75
C LYS A 68 25.50 4.36 15.32
N ASN A 69 25.60 3.53 14.28
CA ASN A 69 26.89 3.07 13.77
C ASN A 69 27.67 4.21 13.09
N VAL A 70 27.00 5.05 12.33
CA VAL A 70 27.65 6.21 11.68
C VAL A 70 28.12 7.22 12.72
N ALA A 71 27.30 7.50 13.75
CA ALA A 71 27.69 8.38 14.86
C ALA A 71 28.87 7.83 15.68
N ALA A 72 29.01 6.50 15.75
CA ALA A 72 30.16 5.84 16.36
C ALA A 72 31.43 5.84 15.47
N GLY A 73 31.38 6.46 14.29
CA GLY A 73 32.55 6.61 13.38
C GLY A 73 32.62 5.56 12.28
N ALA A 74 31.59 4.71 12.09
CA ALA A 74 31.57 3.77 10.97
C ALA A 74 31.45 4.51 9.64
N ASN A 75 32.14 4.01 8.61
CA ASN A 75 32.05 4.58 7.28
C ASN A 75 30.65 4.33 6.67
N PRO A 76 29.89 5.39 6.31
CA PRO A 76 28.53 5.25 5.80
C PRO A 76 28.42 4.38 4.54
N MET A 77 29.44 4.40 3.68
CA MET A 77 29.45 3.60 2.45
C MET A 77 29.60 2.10 2.75
N ILE A 78 30.35 1.75 3.79
CA ILE A 78 30.48 0.36 4.24
C ILE A 78 29.18 -0.10 4.91
N VAL A 79 28.57 0.75 5.75
CA VAL A 79 27.26 0.47 6.37
C VAL A 79 26.21 0.23 5.29
N ARG A 80 26.12 1.09 4.27
CA ARG A 80 25.20 0.90 3.14
C ARG A 80 25.41 -0.44 2.43
N LYS A 81 26.67 -0.82 2.16
CA LYS A 81 26.96 -2.11 1.51
C LYS A 81 26.54 -3.29 2.39
N GLY A 82 26.76 -3.19 3.69
CA GLY A 82 26.30 -4.21 4.66
C GLY A 82 24.78 -4.36 4.69
N ILE A 83 24.06 -3.23 4.72
CA ILE A 83 22.58 -3.22 4.65
C ILE A 83 22.12 -3.90 3.36
N GLN A 84 22.71 -3.54 2.20
CA GLN A 84 22.32 -4.16 0.92
C GLN A 84 22.50 -5.68 0.94
N THR A 85 23.65 -6.17 1.40
CA THR A 85 23.91 -7.62 1.49
C THR A 85 22.93 -8.32 2.43
N ALA A 86 22.59 -7.69 3.56
CA ALA A 86 21.61 -8.23 4.50
C ALA A 86 20.21 -8.29 3.89
N VAL A 87 19.79 -7.23 3.17
CA VAL A 87 18.50 -7.17 2.46
C VAL A 87 18.42 -8.25 1.40
N ASP A 88 19.45 -8.40 0.55
CA ASP A 88 19.47 -9.42 -0.50
C ASP A 88 19.34 -10.83 0.09
N THR A 89 20.01 -11.09 1.21
CA THR A 89 19.93 -12.38 1.93
C THR A 89 18.53 -12.61 2.51
N ALA A 90 17.97 -11.59 3.16
CA ALA A 90 16.64 -11.67 3.76
C ALA A 90 15.57 -11.88 2.69
N VAL A 91 15.62 -11.16 1.57
CA VAL A 91 14.69 -11.31 0.45
C VAL A 91 14.77 -12.71 -0.14
N ALA A 92 15.99 -13.24 -0.35
CA ALA A 92 16.16 -14.60 -0.86
C ALA A 92 15.52 -15.65 0.07
N GLU A 93 15.65 -15.50 1.38
CA GLU A 93 15.04 -16.42 2.34
C GLU A 93 13.51 -16.26 2.43
N VAL A 94 12.99 -15.03 2.33
CA VAL A 94 11.54 -14.79 2.24
C VAL A 94 10.94 -15.46 0.99
N VAL A 95 11.59 -15.29 -0.17
CA VAL A 95 11.15 -15.93 -1.42
C VAL A 95 11.16 -17.46 -1.30
N LYS A 96 12.20 -18.03 -0.71
CA LYS A 96 12.31 -19.48 -0.50
C LYS A 96 11.21 -20.03 0.41
N ASN A 97 10.80 -19.27 1.42
CA ASN A 97 9.74 -19.66 2.35
C ASN A 97 8.33 -19.28 1.87
N SER A 98 8.22 -18.52 0.78
CA SER A 98 6.93 -18.13 0.22
C SER A 98 6.19 -19.33 -0.37
N LYS A 99 4.87 -19.29 -0.29
CA LYS A 99 3.98 -20.27 -0.92
C LYS A 99 3.24 -19.56 -2.06
N LYS A 100 3.15 -20.21 -3.20
CA LYS A 100 2.33 -19.72 -4.31
C LYS A 100 0.86 -19.80 -3.92
N VAL A 101 0.14 -18.74 -4.20
CA VAL A 101 -1.32 -18.70 -4.07
C VAL A 101 -1.92 -19.67 -5.09
N ALA A 102 -2.75 -20.57 -4.62
CA ALA A 102 -3.39 -21.60 -5.46
C ALA A 102 -4.88 -21.73 -5.07
N GLY A 103 -5.74 -21.26 -5.98
CA GLY A 103 -7.19 -21.37 -5.82
C GLY A 103 -7.84 -20.24 -5.01
N THR A 104 -9.17 -20.28 -5.03
CA THR A 104 -10.05 -19.22 -4.50
C THR A 104 -9.90 -19.04 -2.98
N GLU A 105 -9.64 -20.11 -2.25
CA GLU A 105 -9.49 -20.05 -0.78
C GLU A 105 -8.23 -19.28 -0.36
N ASP A 106 -7.11 -19.48 -1.06
CA ASP A 106 -5.87 -18.74 -0.79
C ASP A 106 -6.04 -17.26 -1.16
N ILE A 107 -6.74 -16.96 -2.25
CA ILE A 107 -7.08 -15.58 -2.64
C ILE A 107 -7.92 -14.92 -1.56
N ALA A 108 -8.95 -15.61 -1.06
CA ALA A 108 -9.78 -15.11 0.03
C ALA A 108 -8.96 -14.80 1.29
N ARG A 109 -8.02 -15.66 1.66
CA ARG A 109 -7.12 -15.43 2.81
C ARG A 109 -6.24 -14.20 2.63
N VAL A 110 -5.63 -14.03 1.45
CA VAL A 110 -4.80 -12.86 1.15
C VAL A 110 -5.63 -11.58 1.22
N ALA A 111 -6.80 -11.56 0.57
CA ALA A 111 -7.70 -10.42 0.58
C ALA A 111 -8.24 -10.11 1.98
N THR A 112 -8.54 -11.13 2.80
CA THR A 112 -8.97 -10.96 4.19
C THR A 112 -7.86 -10.32 5.04
N VAL A 113 -6.61 -10.75 4.87
CA VAL A 113 -5.47 -10.18 5.61
C VAL A 113 -5.26 -8.72 5.22
N SER A 114 -5.33 -8.40 3.94
CA SER A 114 -5.13 -7.04 3.44
C SER A 114 -6.27 -6.09 3.84
N SER A 115 -7.53 -6.53 3.75
CA SER A 115 -8.69 -5.72 4.09
C SER A 115 -9.02 -5.71 5.60
N ALA A 116 -8.45 -6.63 6.38
CA ALA A 116 -8.83 -6.94 7.76
C ALA A 116 -10.33 -7.29 7.92
N ASN A 117 -10.97 -7.76 6.84
CA ASN A 117 -12.39 -8.10 6.82
C ASN A 117 -12.63 -9.38 6.01
N GLU A 118 -13.22 -10.39 6.66
CA GLU A 118 -13.47 -11.71 6.05
C GLU A 118 -14.53 -11.66 4.95
N GLU A 119 -15.56 -10.83 5.10
CA GLU A 119 -16.62 -10.68 4.10
C GLU A 119 -16.08 -10.05 2.82
N VAL A 120 -15.25 -9.02 2.95
CA VAL A 120 -14.57 -8.40 1.81
C VAL A 120 -13.61 -9.39 1.15
N GLY A 121 -12.89 -10.18 1.94
CA GLY A 121 -12.00 -11.22 1.41
C GLY A 121 -12.72 -12.26 0.56
N LYS A 122 -13.88 -12.73 1.01
CA LYS A 122 -14.72 -13.65 0.25
C LYS A 122 -15.26 -13.03 -1.03
N LEU A 123 -15.75 -11.79 -0.94
CA LEU A 123 -16.28 -11.07 -2.10
C LEU A 123 -15.24 -10.87 -3.20
N ILE A 124 -14.01 -10.52 -2.81
CA ILE A 124 -12.88 -10.38 -3.76
C ILE A 124 -12.54 -11.74 -4.39
N ALA A 125 -12.53 -12.82 -3.61
CA ALA A 125 -12.24 -14.14 -4.13
C ALA A 125 -13.30 -14.62 -5.14
N GLU A 126 -14.58 -14.38 -4.87
CA GLU A 126 -15.68 -14.64 -5.79
C GLU A 126 -15.58 -13.79 -7.07
N ALA A 127 -15.20 -12.53 -6.93
CA ALA A 127 -14.97 -11.67 -8.09
C ALA A 127 -13.79 -12.17 -8.95
N MET A 128 -12.68 -12.57 -8.33
CA MET A 128 -11.52 -13.16 -9.03
C MET A 128 -11.86 -14.46 -9.77
N GLU A 129 -12.74 -15.28 -9.22
CA GLU A 129 -13.19 -16.50 -9.88
C GLU A 129 -13.98 -16.20 -11.17
N LYS A 130 -14.77 -15.12 -11.16
CA LYS A 130 -15.56 -14.69 -12.33
C LYS A 130 -14.72 -14.02 -13.41
N VAL A 131 -13.76 -13.17 -13.03
CA VAL A 131 -12.97 -12.39 -13.99
C VAL A 131 -11.69 -13.07 -14.46
N THR A 132 -11.30 -14.19 -13.85
CA THR A 132 -10.07 -14.93 -14.13
C THR A 132 -8.78 -14.14 -13.77
N SER A 133 -7.61 -14.74 -14.04
CA SER A 133 -6.31 -14.15 -13.71
C SER A 133 -5.97 -12.85 -14.46
N ASP A 134 -6.62 -12.60 -15.58
CA ASP A 134 -6.36 -11.45 -16.45
C ASP A 134 -7.38 -10.31 -16.24
N GLY A 135 -8.36 -10.54 -15.38
CA GLY A 135 -9.38 -9.56 -15.05
C GLY A 135 -8.87 -8.48 -14.11
N VAL A 136 -9.44 -7.29 -14.25
CA VAL A 136 -9.16 -6.14 -13.38
C VAL A 136 -10.29 -6.01 -12.36
N ILE A 137 -9.94 -5.92 -11.08
CA ILE A 137 -10.87 -5.61 -10.00
C ILE A 137 -10.62 -4.17 -9.54
N THR A 138 -11.66 -3.36 -9.62
CA THR A 138 -11.68 -2.01 -9.05
C THR A 138 -12.54 -1.99 -7.79
N VAL A 139 -12.16 -1.17 -6.82
CA VAL A 139 -12.89 -0.97 -5.57
C VAL A 139 -13.34 0.47 -5.51
N GLU A 140 -14.65 0.67 -5.35
CA GLU A 140 -15.26 1.99 -5.27
C GLU A 140 -16.15 2.07 -4.04
N GLU A 141 -16.40 3.27 -3.56
CA GLU A 141 -17.33 3.51 -2.47
C GLU A 141 -18.77 3.30 -2.96
N SER A 142 -19.51 2.43 -2.26
CA SER A 142 -20.93 2.17 -2.62
C SER A 142 -21.80 3.41 -2.36
N LYS A 143 -22.70 3.69 -3.26
CA LYS A 143 -23.74 4.72 -3.07
C LYS A 143 -24.91 4.22 -2.21
N THR A 144 -24.93 2.92 -1.90
CA THR A 144 -25.94 2.26 -1.08
C THR A 144 -25.33 1.79 0.25
N ALA A 145 -26.16 1.31 1.18
CA ALA A 145 -25.68 0.75 2.44
C ALA A 145 -25.10 -0.67 2.31
N GLU A 146 -25.20 -1.28 1.15
CA GLU A 146 -24.80 -2.66 0.90
C GLU A 146 -23.45 -2.72 0.17
N THR A 147 -22.63 -3.72 0.53
CA THR A 147 -21.43 -4.08 -0.20
C THR A 147 -21.75 -5.17 -1.22
N TYR A 148 -21.46 -4.94 -2.48
CA TYR A 148 -21.76 -5.89 -3.57
C TYR A 148 -20.65 -5.87 -4.62
N SER A 149 -20.61 -6.92 -5.44
CA SER A 149 -19.73 -7.00 -6.63
C SER A 149 -20.56 -6.99 -7.90
N GLU A 150 -20.13 -6.22 -8.88
CA GLU A 150 -20.69 -6.18 -10.22
C GLU A 150 -19.62 -6.63 -11.22
N VAL A 151 -20.00 -7.51 -12.13
CA VAL A 151 -19.09 -7.99 -13.20
C VAL A 151 -19.50 -7.31 -14.50
N VAL A 152 -18.53 -6.63 -15.11
CA VAL A 152 -18.69 -5.98 -16.41
C VAL A 152 -17.92 -6.77 -17.45
N GLU A 153 -18.59 -7.25 -18.47
CA GLU A 153 -17.96 -7.89 -19.61
C GLU A 153 -17.52 -6.82 -20.63
N GLY A 154 -16.22 -6.66 -20.81
CA GLY A 154 -15.67 -5.67 -21.72
C GLY A 154 -14.57 -4.84 -21.08
N MET A 155 -14.46 -3.59 -21.48
CA MET A 155 -13.49 -2.63 -20.96
C MET A 155 -14.21 -1.42 -20.38
N GLN A 156 -13.92 -1.10 -19.13
CA GLN A 156 -14.44 0.10 -18.46
C GLN A 156 -13.44 1.25 -18.62
N PHE A 157 -13.94 2.41 -19.02
CA PHE A 157 -13.15 3.63 -19.14
C PHE A 157 -13.58 4.65 -18.09
N ASP A 158 -12.63 5.25 -17.39
CA ASP A 158 -12.89 6.24 -16.33
C ASP A 158 -13.45 7.56 -16.86
N ARG A 159 -13.27 7.82 -18.16
CA ARG A 159 -13.71 9.06 -18.81
C ARG A 159 -14.48 8.75 -20.09
N GLY A 160 -15.81 8.87 -19.99
CA GLY A 160 -16.71 8.71 -21.16
C GLY A 160 -16.90 10.01 -21.96
N TYR A 161 -16.71 11.17 -21.35
CA TYR A 161 -16.92 12.48 -21.98
C TYR A 161 -15.66 13.33 -21.93
N ILE A 162 -15.41 14.10 -23.00
CA ILE A 162 -14.32 15.08 -23.02
C ILE A 162 -14.60 16.21 -22.02
N THR A 163 -15.85 16.54 -21.82
CA THR A 163 -16.29 17.51 -20.81
C THR A 163 -17.67 17.12 -20.25
N PRO A 164 -17.94 17.38 -18.94
CA PRO A 164 -19.24 17.15 -18.31
C PRO A 164 -20.39 17.89 -19.01
N TYR A 165 -20.10 18.98 -19.72
CA TYR A 165 -21.11 19.77 -20.46
C TYR A 165 -21.63 19.09 -21.72
N MET A 166 -21.08 17.93 -22.12
CA MET A 166 -21.61 17.14 -23.24
C MET A 166 -22.75 16.19 -22.83
N VAL A 167 -23.06 16.09 -21.56
CA VAL A 167 -24.20 15.32 -21.08
C VAL A 167 -25.47 16.14 -21.29
N THR A 168 -26.38 15.63 -22.08
CA THR A 168 -27.64 16.31 -22.44
C THR A 168 -28.83 15.81 -21.64
N ASP A 169 -28.70 14.65 -20.94
CA ASP A 169 -29.75 14.04 -20.07
C ASP A 169 -29.10 13.20 -18.99
#